data_a7cd17c0f2c91c6688d7fb242aa46c78
#
_entry.id   a7cd17c0f2c91c6688d7fb242aa46c78
#
_cell.length_a   1.000
_cell.length_b   1.000
_cell.length_c   1.000
_cell.angle_alpha   90.00
_cell.angle_beta   90.00
_cell.angle_gamma   90.00
#
_symmetry.space_group_name_H-M   'P 1'
#
loop_
_entity.id
_entity.type
_entity.pdbx_description
1 polymer ?
#
loop_
_entity_poly.entity_id
_entity_poly.type
_entity_poly.pdbx_seq_one_letter_code
_entity_poly.pdbx_strand_id
1 'polypeptide(L)'
;MSKVVCIGACENATDLVMLEPDLKTRVDEVKVHMLSEEEIRTLISNGCTLLNLDMESDLLDKISYYSSHIASTAHQMCLDICLSKGIDKRQWNKGHLEDLDFNTAVKGYVKANEGTFSNAYDVAVRNALGWYVLKTFSRNSQSKLSFFEIKRIVNQSKKHFTDDEIREKLTELCTSGLGVLFYSSSSDKYMLASPYWQSFLRIQFAQEAAEKQNAKKKRNLKLVDQNSLDAYVDRLMLELLRRYKDPT
;
A
#
# COMPACT_ATOMS: atom_id res chain seq x y z
N MET A 1 29.10 29.33 23.50
CA MET A 1 28.30 29.48 22.26
C MET A 1 27.44 28.24 22.11
N SER A 2 26.12 28.36 22.21
CA SER A 2 25.22 27.20 22.15
C SER A 2 24.87 26.91 20.70
N LYS A 3 24.93 25.61 20.30
CA LYS A 3 24.46 25.12 19.00
C LYS A 3 23.12 24.43 19.22
N VAL A 4 22.14 24.69 18.34
CA VAL A 4 20.82 24.08 18.37
C VAL A 4 20.67 23.24 17.10
N VAL A 5 20.24 21.99 17.24
CA VAL A 5 19.90 21.11 16.13
C VAL A 5 18.38 20.94 16.13
N CYS A 6 17.74 21.33 15.04
CA CYS A 6 16.31 21.10 14.80
C CYS A 6 16.16 19.94 13.81
N ILE A 7 15.36 18.94 14.16
CA ILE A 7 15.04 17.80 13.29
C ILE A 7 13.56 17.88 12.96
N GLY A 8 13.22 17.86 11.68
CA GLY A 8 11.84 17.94 11.21
C GLY A 8 11.65 17.30 9.84
N ALA A 9 10.42 16.89 9.54
CA ALA A 9 10.01 16.41 8.23
C ALA A 9 9.39 17.57 7.44
N CYS A 10 10.23 18.35 6.76
CA CYS A 10 9.81 19.44 5.88
C CYS A 10 10.56 19.36 4.54
N GLU A 11 10.02 20.00 3.51
CA GLU A 11 10.65 19.98 2.18
C GLU A 11 11.92 20.81 2.10
N ASN A 12 11.93 21.94 2.83
CA ASN A 12 13.07 22.86 2.86
C ASN A 12 13.22 23.42 4.29
N ALA A 13 14.44 23.50 4.79
CA ALA A 13 14.74 24.16 6.06
C ALA A 13 14.34 25.66 6.03
N THR A 14 14.33 26.25 4.84
CA THR A 14 13.83 27.61 4.60
C THR A 14 12.39 27.78 5.07
N ASP A 15 11.54 26.78 5.00
CA ASP A 15 10.13 26.85 5.45
C ASP A 15 10.02 26.97 6.97
N LEU A 16 11.02 26.45 7.70
CA LEU A 16 11.13 26.57 9.16
C LEU A 16 11.62 27.97 9.62
N VAL A 17 12.34 28.68 8.76
CA VAL A 17 13.01 29.95 9.05
C VAL A 17 12.43 31.12 8.26
N MET A 18 11.28 30.93 7.56
CA MET A 18 10.66 31.98 6.75
C MET A 18 10.28 33.25 7.54
N LEU A 19 10.04 33.10 8.83
CA LEU A 19 9.60 34.18 9.70
C LEU A 19 10.74 35.11 10.13
N GLU A 20 12.02 34.69 10.01
CA GLU A 20 13.17 35.46 10.51
C GLU A 20 14.31 35.44 9.48
N PRO A 21 14.42 36.50 8.61
CA PRO A 21 15.45 36.56 7.58
C PRO A 21 16.89 36.43 8.08
N ASP A 22 17.17 36.90 9.29
CA ASP A 22 18.50 36.87 9.90
C ASP A 22 18.96 35.47 10.29
N LEU A 23 18.06 34.52 10.42
CA LEU A 23 18.38 33.14 10.71
C LEU A 23 18.88 32.41 9.47
N LYS A 24 18.51 32.84 8.25
CA LYS A 24 18.94 32.18 6.99
C LYS A 24 20.44 32.08 6.82
N THR A 25 21.20 33.06 7.36
CA THR A 25 22.67 33.10 7.29
C THR A 25 23.37 32.28 8.36
N ARG A 26 22.59 31.72 9.31
CA ARG A 26 23.12 31.01 10.50
C ARG A 26 22.64 29.56 10.58
N VAL A 27 21.88 29.09 9.60
CA VAL A 27 21.34 27.74 9.55
C VAL A 27 22.03 26.97 8.43
N ASP A 28 22.68 25.88 8.80
CA ASP A 28 23.12 24.86 7.83
C ASP A 28 22.08 23.77 7.71
N GLU A 29 21.71 23.44 6.47
CA GLU A 29 20.73 22.42 6.19
C GLU A 29 21.40 21.07 5.86
N VAL A 30 21.07 20.05 6.62
CA VAL A 30 21.44 18.68 6.31
C VAL A 30 20.18 17.94 5.82
N LYS A 31 20.13 17.69 4.52
CA LYS A 31 19.01 16.97 3.89
C LYS A 31 19.22 15.47 4.02
N VAL A 32 18.32 14.81 4.74
CA VAL A 32 18.27 13.33 4.79
C VAL A 32 17.28 12.86 3.75
N HIS A 33 17.78 12.26 2.69
CA HIS A 33 16.94 11.70 1.62
C HIS A 33 16.35 10.34 2.03
N MET A 34 15.20 10.01 1.43
CA MET A 34 14.66 8.65 1.50
C MET A 34 15.64 7.69 0.81
N LEU A 35 15.67 6.44 1.26
CA LEU A 35 16.51 5.43 0.65
C LEU A 35 16.08 5.14 -0.78
N SER A 36 17.02 4.83 -1.65
CA SER A 36 16.73 4.25 -2.96
C SER A 36 16.19 2.82 -2.81
N GLU A 37 15.62 2.28 -3.88
CA GLU A 37 15.16 0.89 -3.88
C GLU A 37 16.31 -0.09 -3.63
N GLU A 38 17.49 0.20 -4.17
CA GLU A 38 18.70 -0.61 -3.98
C GLU A 38 19.21 -0.57 -2.53
N GLU A 39 19.15 0.59 -1.89
CA GLU A 39 19.49 0.72 -0.47
C GLU A 39 18.51 -0.04 0.43
N ILE A 40 17.21 -0.03 0.11
CA ILE A 40 16.21 -0.86 0.82
C ILE A 40 16.51 -2.34 0.65
N ARG A 41 16.82 -2.80 -0.56
CA ARG A 41 17.22 -4.20 -0.84
C ARG A 41 18.45 -4.59 -0.04
N THR A 42 19.43 -3.72 -0.02
CA THR A 42 20.68 -3.93 0.75
C THR A 42 20.40 -4.02 2.26
N LEU A 43 19.54 -3.13 2.78
CA LEU A 43 19.10 -3.16 4.18
C LEU A 43 18.48 -4.52 4.55
N ILE A 44 17.54 -5.01 3.74
CA ILE A 44 16.84 -6.28 3.95
C ILE A 44 17.83 -7.45 3.87
N SER A 45 18.66 -7.49 2.83
CA SER A 45 19.64 -8.55 2.61
C SER A 45 20.67 -8.65 3.73
N ASN A 46 21.14 -7.51 4.26
CA ASN A 46 22.01 -7.46 5.41
C ASN A 46 21.32 -8.02 6.66
N GLY A 47 20.05 -7.65 6.89
CA GLY A 47 19.26 -8.19 7.99
C GLY A 47 19.10 -9.72 7.89
N CYS A 48 18.77 -10.24 6.72
CA CYS A 48 18.68 -11.67 6.46
C CYS A 48 20.02 -12.38 6.73
N THR A 49 21.14 -11.80 6.28
CA THR A 49 22.48 -12.35 6.53
C THR A 49 22.80 -12.42 8.02
N LEU A 50 22.49 -11.39 8.78
CA LEU A 50 22.69 -11.36 10.23
C LEU A 50 21.88 -12.42 10.97
N LEU A 51 20.66 -12.70 10.51
CA LEU A 51 19.76 -13.70 11.09
C LEU A 51 20.00 -15.12 10.54
N ASN A 52 20.92 -15.32 9.60
CA ASN A 52 21.14 -16.57 8.86
C ASN A 52 19.88 -17.03 8.12
N LEU A 53 19.26 -16.10 7.38
CA LEU A 53 18.05 -16.32 6.57
C LEU A 53 18.37 -16.21 5.09
N ASP A 54 17.62 -16.96 4.30
CA ASP A 54 17.55 -16.83 2.86
C ASP A 54 16.15 -16.32 2.48
N MET A 55 16.10 -15.31 1.64
CA MET A 55 14.84 -14.69 1.22
C MET A 55 14.67 -14.86 -0.28
N GLU A 56 13.51 -15.33 -0.72
CA GLU A 56 13.18 -15.38 -2.15
C GLU A 56 13.22 -13.98 -2.77
N SER A 57 13.73 -13.91 -4.01
CA SER A 57 13.84 -12.65 -4.76
C SER A 57 12.51 -11.91 -4.86
N ASP A 58 11.43 -12.65 -5.15
CA ASP A 58 10.09 -12.08 -5.31
C ASP A 58 9.58 -11.43 -4.01
N LEU A 59 9.88 -12.05 -2.85
CA LEU A 59 9.56 -11.47 -1.55
C LEU A 59 10.36 -10.19 -1.29
N LEU A 60 11.67 -10.22 -1.58
CA LEU A 60 12.55 -9.06 -1.46
C LEU A 60 12.04 -7.89 -2.31
N ASP A 61 11.66 -8.18 -3.57
CA ASP A 61 11.13 -7.20 -4.50
C ASP A 61 9.83 -6.58 -4.00
N LYS A 62 8.90 -7.41 -3.50
CA LYS A 62 7.65 -6.94 -2.92
C LYS A 62 7.89 -6.05 -1.70
N ILE A 63 8.68 -6.48 -0.73
CA ILE A 63 8.95 -5.67 0.47
C ILE A 63 9.61 -4.34 0.06
N SER A 64 10.58 -4.36 -0.85
CA SER A 64 11.25 -3.15 -1.34
C SER A 64 10.27 -2.18 -1.99
N TYR A 65 9.40 -2.65 -2.88
CA TYR A 65 8.40 -1.84 -3.55
C TYR A 65 7.35 -1.26 -2.57
N TYR A 66 6.81 -2.10 -1.68
CA TYR A 66 5.74 -1.70 -0.78
C TYR A 66 6.21 -0.85 0.40
N SER A 67 7.49 -0.91 0.75
CA SER A 67 8.08 -0.01 1.75
C SER A 67 8.15 1.45 1.29
N SER A 68 8.01 1.70 -0.02
CA SER A 68 8.01 3.06 -0.60
C SER A 68 9.22 3.89 -0.17
N HIS A 69 10.41 3.31 -0.20
CA HIS A 69 11.69 3.94 0.16
C HIS A 69 11.85 4.28 1.67
N ILE A 70 10.99 3.70 2.53
CA ILE A 70 11.00 3.94 3.97
C ILE A 70 11.62 2.73 4.68
N ALA A 71 12.81 2.93 5.27
CA ALA A 71 13.56 1.89 5.97
C ALA A 71 12.75 1.26 7.12
N SER A 72 12.06 2.08 7.93
CA SER A 72 11.25 1.57 9.05
C SER A 72 10.08 0.72 8.60
N THR A 73 9.46 1.03 7.45
CA THR A 73 8.39 0.19 6.87
C THR A 73 8.96 -1.15 6.40
N ALA A 74 10.09 -1.16 5.68
CA ALA A 74 10.75 -2.38 5.26
C ALA A 74 11.14 -3.26 6.46
N HIS A 75 11.72 -2.64 7.49
CA HIS A 75 12.09 -3.31 8.73
C HIS A 75 10.87 -3.92 9.44
N GLN A 76 9.77 -3.17 9.58
CA GLN A 76 8.55 -3.66 10.20
C GLN A 76 7.96 -4.87 9.45
N MET A 77 7.91 -4.81 8.12
CA MET A 77 7.42 -5.93 7.30
C MET A 77 8.28 -7.19 7.49
N CYS A 78 9.61 -7.05 7.50
CA CYS A 78 10.52 -8.16 7.76
C CYS A 78 10.38 -8.71 9.19
N LEU A 79 10.21 -7.82 10.18
CA LEU A 79 10.00 -8.21 11.57
C LEU A 79 8.71 -9.02 11.74
N ASP A 80 7.61 -8.58 11.14
CA ASP A 80 6.32 -9.27 11.20
C ASP A 80 6.42 -10.70 10.61
N ILE A 81 7.15 -10.86 9.51
CA ILE A 81 7.44 -12.17 8.92
C ILE A 81 8.26 -13.03 9.88
N CYS A 82 9.37 -12.50 10.40
CA CYS A 82 10.24 -13.23 11.31
C CYS A 82 9.49 -13.68 12.56
N LEU A 83 8.74 -12.79 13.21
CA LEU A 83 7.97 -13.09 14.42
C LEU A 83 6.89 -14.15 14.15
N SER A 84 6.23 -14.10 13.00
CA SER A 84 5.21 -15.10 12.64
C SER A 84 5.79 -16.50 12.46
N LYS A 85 7.07 -16.61 12.09
CA LYS A 85 7.82 -17.86 11.96
C LYS A 85 8.59 -18.24 13.25
N GLY A 86 8.43 -17.47 14.34
CA GLY A 86 9.16 -17.69 15.60
C GLY A 86 10.65 -17.37 15.51
N ILE A 87 11.06 -16.53 14.56
CA ILE A 87 12.45 -16.12 14.37
C ILE A 87 12.68 -14.83 15.16
N ASP A 88 13.21 -14.94 16.37
CA ASP A 88 13.53 -13.82 17.26
C ASP A 88 15.03 -13.56 17.39
N LYS A 89 15.87 -14.47 16.85
CA LYS A 89 17.33 -14.43 16.90
C LYS A 89 17.95 -15.15 15.71
N ARG A 90 19.25 -15.00 15.57
CA ARG A 90 20.03 -15.71 14.54
C ARG A 90 19.78 -17.22 14.61
N GLN A 91 19.43 -17.78 13.46
CA GLN A 91 19.15 -19.21 13.33
C GLN A 91 20.44 -20.03 13.21
N TRP A 92 20.48 -21.21 13.81
CA TRP A 92 21.57 -22.15 13.65
C TRP A 92 21.63 -22.74 12.24
N ASN A 93 20.49 -23.21 11.75
CA ASN A 93 20.32 -23.66 10.37
C ASN A 93 19.80 -22.51 9.53
N LYS A 94 20.18 -22.49 8.26
CA LYS A 94 19.71 -21.45 7.32
C LYS A 94 18.18 -21.52 7.22
N GLY A 95 17.49 -20.48 7.66
CA GLY A 95 16.05 -20.34 7.53
C GLY A 95 15.69 -19.86 6.14
N HIS A 96 14.46 -20.13 5.69
CA HIS A 96 13.97 -19.71 4.38
C HIS A 96 12.69 -18.89 4.50
N LEU A 97 12.65 -17.74 3.78
CA LEU A 97 11.50 -16.85 3.69
C LEU A 97 10.97 -16.87 2.24
N GLU A 98 9.69 -17.22 2.11
CA GLU A 98 9.03 -17.46 0.83
C GLU A 98 8.14 -16.30 0.44
N ASP A 99 7.81 -16.20 -0.85
CA ASP A 99 6.91 -15.17 -1.38
C ASP A 99 5.55 -15.12 -0.65
N LEU A 100 5.03 -16.26 -0.23
CA LEU A 100 3.78 -16.34 0.53
C LEU A 100 3.82 -15.59 1.87
N ASP A 101 5.00 -15.39 2.45
CA ASP A 101 5.19 -14.66 3.71
C ASP A 101 4.84 -13.17 3.58
N PHE A 102 4.81 -12.64 2.35
CA PHE A 102 4.36 -11.29 2.09
C PHE A 102 2.97 -10.98 2.63
N ASN A 103 2.05 -11.95 2.58
CA ASN A 103 0.70 -11.78 3.14
C ASN A 103 0.71 -11.52 4.65
N THR A 104 1.67 -12.11 5.36
CA THR A 104 1.86 -11.89 6.80
C THR A 104 2.38 -10.47 7.07
N ALA A 105 3.38 -10.02 6.30
CA ALA A 105 3.88 -8.66 6.38
C ALA A 105 2.78 -7.61 6.13
N VAL A 106 1.95 -7.82 5.12
CA VAL A 106 0.82 -6.93 4.79
C VAL A 106 -0.16 -6.83 5.96
N LYS A 107 -0.59 -7.99 6.51
CA LYS A 107 -1.53 -8.01 7.64
C LYS A 107 -0.95 -7.35 8.88
N GLY A 108 0.31 -7.62 9.20
CA GLY A 108 1.02 -7.02 10.32
C GLY A 108 1.09 -5.50 10.19
N TYR A 109 1.51 -5.02 9.03
CA TYR A 109 1.62 -3.59 8.75
C TYR A 109 0.27 -2.85 8.84
N VAL A 110 -0.80 -3.39 8.23
CA VAL A 110 -2.14 -2.79 8.30
C VAL A 110 -2.62 -2.73 9.74
N LYS A 111 -2.47 -3.82 10.50
CA LYS A 111 -2.86 -3.88 11.91
C LYS A 111 -2.09 -2.87 12.78
N ALA A 112 -0.79 -2.74 12.57
CA ALA A 112 0.04 -1.79 13.31
C ALA A 112 -0.35 -0.31 13.04
N ASN A 113 -0.94 -0.04 11.87
CA ASN A 113 -1.32 1.30 11.42
C ASN A 113 -2.84 1.55 11.46
N GLU A 114 -3.62 0.64 12.05
CA GLU A 114 -5.10 0.67 12.05
C GLU A 114 -5.64 1.97 12.67
N GLY A 115 -5.09 2.43 13.77
CA GLY A 115 -5.54 3.66 14.44
C GLY A 115 -5.12 4.96 13.73
N THR A 116 -4.05 4.94 12.95
CA THR A 116 -3.46 6.15 12.36
C THR A 116 -3.95 6.41 10.93
N PHE A 117 -3.91 5.40 10.08
CA PHE A 117 -4.20 5.56 8.65
C PHE A 117 -5.53 4.94 8.23
N SER A 118 -5.96 3.83 8.82
CA SER A 118 -7.16 3.12 8.38
C SER A 118 -8.42 3.96 8.55
N ASN A 119 -8.59 4.64 9.68
CA ASN A 119 -9.76 5.49 9.91
C ASN A 119 -9.84 6.64 8.89
N ALA A 120 -8.74 7.31 8.62
CA ALA A 120 -8.68 8.38 7.63
C ALA A 120 -8.90 7.84 6.21
N TYR A 121 -8.36 6.66 5.89
CA TYR A 121 -8.60 5.97 4.62
C TYR A 121 -10.07 5.64 4.43
N ASP A 122 -10.72 5.03 5.41
CA ASP A 122 -12.13 4.64 5.33
C ASP A 122 -13.05 5.84 5.10
N VAL A 123 -12.75 6.97 5.76
CA VAL A 123 -13.47 8.22 5.52
C VAL A 123 -13.21 8.75 4.12
N ALA A 124 -11.95 8.75 3.68
CA ALA A 124 -11.56 9.25 2.37
C ALA A 124 -12.20 8.48 1.21
N VAL A 125 -12.36 7.14 1.35
CA VAL A 125 -12.89 6.26 0.29
C VAL A 125 -14.39 5.99 0.38
N ARG A 126 -15.13 6.66 1.27
CA ARG A 126 -16.59 6.53 1.38
C ARG A 126 -17.30 6.72 0.04
N ASN A 127 -16.73 7.52 -0.85
CA ASN A 127 -17.19 7.64 -2.22
C ASN A 127 -16.14 7.14 -3.22
N ALA A 128 -16.59 6.81 -4.42
CA ALA A 128 -15.70 6.28 -5.46
C ALA A 128 -14.57 7.26 -5.85
N LEU A 129 -14.85 8.56 -5.83
CA LEU A 129 -13.86 9.58 -6.21
C LEU A 129 -12.65 9.58 -5.26
N GLY A 130 -12.87 9.51 -3.95
CA GLY A 130 -11.79 9.41 -2.97
C GLY A 130 -10.90 8.19 -3.22
N TRP A 131 -11.50 7.03 -3.50
CA TRP A 131 -10.75 5.84 -3.86
C TRP A 131 -9.89 6.03 -5.12
N TYR A 132 -10.43 6.65 -6.18
CA TYR A 132 -9.67 6.92 -7.41
C TYR A 132 -8.54 7.91 -7.18
N VAL A 133 -8.78 8.98 -6.41
CA VAL A 133 -7.75 9.96 -6.05
C VAL A 133 -6.62 9.29 -5.29
N LEU A 134 -6.90 8.56 -4.20
CA LEU A 134 -5.87 7.89 -3.40
C LEU A 134 -5.12 6.83 -4.22
N LYS A 135 -5.81 6.10 -5.08
CA LYS A 135 -5.17 5.12 -5.97
C LYS A 135 -4.21 5.79 -6.96
N THR A 136 -4.50 7.01 -7.40
CA THR A 136 -3.60 7.79 -8.24
C THR A 136 -2.27 8.05 -7.54
N PHE A 137 -2.31 8.48 -6.27
CA PHE A 137 -1.10 8.71 -5.47
C PHE A 137 -0.34 7.41 -5.13
N SER A 138 -1.04 6.31 -4.89
CA SER A 138 -0.37 5.03 -4.59
C SER A 138 0.47 4.48 -5.75
N ARG A 139 0.07 4.77 -6.99
CA ARG A 139 0.71 4.26 -8.21
C ARG A 139 1.76 5.18 -8.79
N ASN A 140 1.69 6.45 -8.46
CA ASN A 140 2.58 7.45 -9.06
C ASN A 140 3.89 7.51 -8.26
N SER A 141 5.01 7.32 -8.95
CA SER A 141 6.34 7.51 -8.37
C SER A 141 6.66 8.99 -8.14
N GLN A 142 5.93 9.90 -8.80
CA GLN A 142 6.03 11.33 -8.54
C GLN A 142 5.25 11.67 -7.27
N SER A 143 5.94 12.21 -6.28
CA SER A 143 5.34 12.58 -4.99
C SER A 143 4.36 13.75 -5.07
N LYS A 144 4.33 14.50 -6.19
CA LYS A 144 3.55 15.74 -6.37
C LYS A 144 2.79 15.72 -7.69
N LEU A 145 1.48 15.95 -7.62
CA LEU A 145 0.58 15.99 -8.76
C LEU A 145 -0.19 17.31 -8.81
N SER A 146 -0.26 17.91 -9.97
CA SER A 146 -1.14 19.06 -10.22
C SER A 146 -2.62 18.62 -10.31
N PHE A 147 -3.53 19.58 -10.16
CA PHE A 147 -4.96 19.30 -10.34
C PHE A 147 -5.27 18.64 -11.71
N PHE A 148 -4.65 19.12 -12.77
CA PHE A 148 -4.88 18.59 -14.12
C PHE A 148 -4.38 17.15 -14.30
N GLU A 149 -3.26 16.79 -13.67
CA GLU A 149 -2.76 15.42 -13.69
C GLU A 149 -3.70 14.48 -12.94
N ILE A 150 -4.16 14.88 -11.76
CA ILE A 150 -5.13 14.11 -10.98
C ILE A 150 -6.43 13.93 -11.77
N LYS A 151 -7.01 15.03 -12.30
CA LYS A 151 -8.22 14.99 -13.12
C LYS A 151 -8.09 14.04 -14.31
N ARG A 152 -6.97 14.13 -15.04
CA ARG A 152 -6.71 13.27 -16.20
C ARG A 152 -6.71 11.79 -15.79
N ILE A 153 -6.00 11.43 -14.71
CA ILE A 153 -5.88 10.03 -14.27
C ILE A 153 -7.21 9.51 -13.72
N VAL A 154 -7.91 10.29 -12.92
CA VAL A 154 -9.19 9.91 -12.32
C VAL A 154 -10.24 9.69 -13.41
N ASN A 155 -10.30 10.57 -14.43
CA ASN A 155 -11.27 10.47 -15.53
C ASN A 155 -10.88 9.47 -16.62
N GLN A 156 -9.70 8.83 -16.57
CA GLN A 156 -9.40 7.63 -17.36
C GLN A 156 -10.21 6.40 -16.92
N SER A 157 -10.82 6.46 -15.75
CA SER A 157 -11.73 5.42 -15.27
C SER A 157 -13.08 5.46 -16.03
N LYS A 158 -13.88 4.41 -15.87
CA LYS A 158 -15.25 4.36 -16.46
C LYS A 158 -16.22 5.40 -15.87
N LYS A 159 -15.85 6.06 -14.77
CA LYS A 159 -16.62 7.12 -14.14
C LYS A 159 -15.99 8.46 -14.48
N HIS A 160 -16.80 9.39 -14.94
CA HIS A 160 -16.39 10.78 -15.19
C HIS A 160 -16.84 11.64 -14.00
N PHE A 161 -15.92 12.43 -13.48
CA PHE A 161 -16.14 13.36 -12.40
C PHE A 161 -15.93 14.79 -12.91
N THR A 162 -16.75 15.70 -12.42
CA THR A 162 -16.64 17.13 -12.73
C THR A 162 -15.42 17.76 -12.02
N ASP A 163 -15.01 18.93 -12.47
CA ASP A 163 -13.90 19.66 -11.86
C ASP A 163 -14.23 20.09 -10.43
N ASP A 164 -15.50 20.46 -10.17
CA ASP A 164 -15.95 20.89 -8.86
C ASP A 164 -15.95 19.72 -7.86
N GLU A 165 -16.44 18.54 -8.27
CA GLU A 165 -16.38 17.35 -7.43
C GLU A 165 -14.93 16.97 -7.06
N ILE A 166 -14.02 17.06 -8.04
CA ILE A 166 -12.60 16.72 -7.80
C ILE A 166 -11.97 17.76 -6.87
N ARG A 167 -12.23 19.06 -7.05
CA ARG A 167 -11.71 20.12 -6.17
C ARG A 167 -12.24 20.01 -4.76
N GLU A 168 -13.53 19.78 -4.60
CA GLU A 168 -14.15 19.57 -3.29
C GLU A 168 -13.51 18.38 -2.58
N LYS A 169 -13.33 17.26 -3.27
CA LYS A 169 -12.70 16.07 -2.69
C LYS A 169 -11.24 16.29 -2.32
N LEU A 170 -10.47 16.99 -3.15
CA LEU A 170 -9.08 17.33 -2.84
C LEU A 170 -9.00 18.25 -1.61
N THR A 171 -9.90 19.21 -1.50
CA THR A 171 -10.00 20.10 -0.32
C THR A 171 -10.32 19.29 0.94
N GLU A 172 -11.31 18.38 0.86
CA GLU A 172 -11.64 17.47 1.96
C GLU A 172 -10.42 16.66 2.43
N LEU A 173 -9.68 16.07 1.47
CA LEU A 173 -8.50 15.26 1.76
C LEU A 173 -7.31 16.05 2.34
N CYS A 174 -7.25 17.38 2.06
CA CYS A 174 -6.26 18.28 2.62
C CYS A 174 -6.66 18.83 4.00
N THR A 175 -7.93 18.66 4.40
CA THR A 175 -8.42 19.24 5.68
C THR A 175 -7.78 18.51 6.87
N SER A 176 -7.46 19.24 7.91
CA SER A 176 -6.72 18.77 9.08
C SER A 176 -7.30 17.55 9.80
N GLY A 177 -8.62 17.30 9.65
CA GLY A 177 -9.27 16.12 10.23
C GLY A 177 -8.92 14.79 9.53
N LEU A 178 -8.59 14.82 8.25
CA LEU A 178 -8.18 13.63 7.49
C LEU A 178 -6.67 13.56 7.29
N GLY A 179 -6.03 14.71 6.96
CA GLY A 179 -4.58 14.83 6.84
C GLY A 179 -3.93 13.83 5.86
N VAL A 180 -4.65 13.47 4.79
CA VAL A 180 -4.15 12.50 3.81
C VAL A 180 -3.31 13.19 2.75
N LEU A 181 -3.78 14.34 2.26
CA LEU A 181 -3.09 15.15 1.27
C LEU A 181 -2.64 16.47 1.86
N PHE A 182 -1.63 17.03 1.24
CA PHE A 182 -1.14 18.38 1.47
C PHE A 182 -1.11 19.11 0.12
N TYR A 183 -1.59 20.36 0.11
CA TYR A 183 -1.49 21.23 -1.06
C TYR A 183 -0.34 22.23 -0.85
N SER A 184 0.61 22.21 -1.77
CA SER A 184 1.73 23.15 -1.80
C SER A 184 1.39 24.32 -2.70
N SER A 185 1.12 25.50 -2.12
CA SER A 185 0.84 26.73 -2.87
C SER A 185 2.03 27.23 -3.68
N SER A 186 3.26 26.91 -3.25
CA SER A 186 4.48 27.30 -3.95
C SER A 186 4.68 26.56 -5.28
N SER A 187 4.20 25.32 -5.38
CA SER A 187 4.33 24.49 -6.58
C SER A 187 3.00 24.24 -7.32
N ASP A 188 1.87 24.69 -6.77
CA ASP A 188 0.51 24.40 -7.26
C ASP A 188 0.26 22.88 -7.42
N LYS A 189 0.70 22.12 -6.43
CA LYS A 189 0.61 20.65 -6.50
C LYS A 189 0.10 20.05 -5.17
N TYR A 190 -0.56 18.92 -5.31
CA TYR A 190 -0.98 18.07 -4.21
C TYR A 190 0.04 16.97 -3.99
N MET A 191 0.25 16.58 -2.74
CA MET A 191 1.15 15.51 -2.32
C MET A 191 0.54 14.76 -1.14
N LEU A 192 1.03 13.56 -0.88
CA LEU A 192 0.68 12.87 0.36
C LEU A 192 1.26 13.63 1.57
N ALA A 193 0.47 13.80 2.60
CA ALA A 193 0.87 14.55 3.80
C ALA A 193 2.04 13.91 4.58
N SER A 194 2.27 12.63 4.35
CA SER A 194 3.41 11.89 4.90
C SER A 194 3.85 10.81 3.92
N PRO A 195 5.16 10.51 3.81
CA PRO A 195 5.68 9.40 3.01
C PRO A 195 5.06 8.04 3.40
N TYR A 196 4.72 7.85 4.66
CA TYR A 196 4.07 6.63 5.16
C TYR A 196 2.72 6.35 4.52
N TRP A 197 1.99 7.40 4.09
CA TRP A 197 0.76 7.24 3.33
C TRP A 197 0.97 6.46 2.05
N GLN A 198 2.08 6.65 1.36
CA GLN A 198 2.34 5.93 0.12
C GLN A 198 2.48 4.42 0.35
N SER A 199 3.24 4.02 1.36
CA SER A 199 3.36 2.61 1.76
C SER A 199 2.02 2.03 2.16
N PHE A 200 1.29 2.74 3.04
CA PHE A 200 -0.02 2.31 3.49
C PHE A 200 -0.99 2.11 2.33
N LEU A 201 -1.11 3.08 1.43
CA LEU A 201 -2.01 2.99 0.26
C LEU A 201 -1.63 1.85 -0.69
N ARG A 202 -0.34 1.66 -0.97
CA ARG A 202 0.12 0.54 -1.80
C ARG A 202 -0.29 -0.80 -1.20
N ILE A 203 -0.03 -0.98 0.09
CA ILE A 203 -0.35 -2.20 0.83
C ILE A 203 -1.87 -2.42 0.89
N GLN A 204 -2.63 -1.39 1.23
CA GLN A 204 -4.09 -1.44 1.31
C GLN A 204 -4.73 -1.82 -0.02
N PHE A 205 -4.32 -1.20 -1.13
CA PHE A 205 -4.82 -1.55 -2.46
C PHE A 205 -4.40 -2.95 -2.93
N ALA A 206 -3.23 -3.44 -2.50
CA ALA A 206 -2.82 -4.82 -2.76
C ALA A 206 -3.72 -5.81 -2.02
N GLN A 207 -4.03 -5.54 -0.76
CA GLN A 207 -4.95 -6.36 0.03
C GLN A 207 -6.34 -6.40 -0.60
N GLU A 208 -6.92 -5.25 -0.94
CA GLU A 208 -8.22 -5.19 -1.62
C GLU A 208 -8.24 -5.97 -2.94
N ALA A 209 -7.16 -5.90 -3.71
CA ALA A 209 -7.03 -6.64 -4.97
C ALA A 209 -6.99 -8.16 -4.73
N ALA A 210 -6.24 -8.62 -3.73
CA ALA A 210 -6.16 -10.02 -3.36
C ALA A 210 -7.51 -10.56 -2.86
N GLU A 211 -8.22 -9.80 -2.03
CA GLU A 211 -9.56 -10.16 -1.55
C GLU A 211 -10.57 -10.29 -2.70
N LYS A 212 -10.56 -9.35 -3.66
CA LYS A 212 -11.41 -9.40 -4.86
C LYS A 212 -11.09 -10.63 -5.73
N GLN A 213 -9.81 -10.99 -5.87
CA GLN A 213 -9.41 -12.20 -6.61
C GLN A 213 -9.85 -13.48 -5.91
N ASN A 214 -9.71 -13.55 -4.59
CA ASN A 214 -10.14 -14.69 -3.79
C ASN A 214 -11.67 -14.85 -3.82
N ALA A 215 -12.42 -13.76 -3.76
CA ALA A 215 -13.86 -13.77 -3.90
C ALA A 215 -14.31 -14.26 -5.28
N LYS A 216 -13.62 -13.86 -6.36
CA LYS A 216 -13.87 -14.37 -7.72
C LYS A 216 -13.55 -15.86 -7.85
N LYS A 217 -12.43 -16.33 -7.29
CA LYS A 217 -12.06 -17.76 -7.28
C LYS A 217 -13.11 -18.58 -6.53
N LYS A 218 -13.55 -18.15 -5.37
CA LYS A 218 -14.62 -18.83 -4.60
C LYS A 218 -15.95 -18.88 -5.37
N ARG A 219 -16.31 -17.82 -6.09
CA ARG A 219 -17.52 -17.77 -6.93
C ARG A 219 -17.44 -18.76 -8.10
N ASN A 220 -16.29 -18.79 -8.78
CA ASN A 220 -16.07 -19.70 -9.90
C ASN A 220 -16.04 -21.17 -9.45
N LEU A 221 -15.45 -21.49 -8.30
CA LEU A 221 -15.48 -22.84 -7.72
C LEU A 221 -16.90 -23.27 -7.37
N LYS A 222 -17.75 -22.39 -6.78
CA LYS A 222 -19.14 -22.70 -6.50
C LYS A 222 -19.96 -22.93 -7.78
N LEU A 223 -19.72 -22.17 -8.86
CA LEU A 223 -20.37 -22.35 -10.16
C LEU A 223 -19.96 -23.66 -10.84
N VAL A 224 -18.70 -24.06 -10.73
CA VAL A 224 -18.19 -25.34 -11.27
C VAL A 224 -18.78 -26.50 -10.48
N ASP A 225 -18.88 -26.44 -9.17
CA ASP A 225 -19.51 -27.47 -8.34
C ASP A 225 -21.01 -27.61 -8.64
N GLN A 226 -21.71 -26.50 -8.82
CA GLN A 226 -23.14 -26.52 -9.12
C GLN A 226 -23.42 -27.08 -10.52
N ASN A 227 -22.63 -26.68 -11.53
CA ASN A 227 -22.74 -27.20 -12.89
C ASN A 227 -22.35 -28.69 -12.97
N SER A 228 -21.39 -29.15 -12.18
CA SER A 228 -21.02 -30.57 -12.12
C SER A 228 -22.08 -31.41 -11.40
N LEU A 229 -22.74 -30.85 -10.38
CA LEU A 229 -23.85 -31.50 -9.69
C LEU A 229 -25.09 -31.62 -10.57
N ASP A 230 -25.45 -30.53 -11.28
CA ASP A 230 -26.58 -30.51 -12.22
C ASP A 230 -26.34 -31.50 -13.38
N ALA A 231 -25.14 -31.54 -13.94
CA ALA A 231 -24.78 -32.52 -14.97
C ALA A 231 -24.79 -33.97 -14.46
N TYR A 232 -24.48 -34.22 -13.18
CA TYR A 232 -24.57 -35.51 -12.54
C TYR A 232 -26.02 -35.93 -12.32
N VAL A 233 -26.88 -35.01 -11.86
CA VAL A 233 -28.34 -35.21 -11.66
C VAL A 233 -29.01 -35.51 -13.01
N ASP A 234 -28.69 -34.75 -14.06
CA ASP A 234 -29.23 -34.98 -15.40
C ASP A 234 -28.84 -36.38 -15.96
N ARG A 235 -27.60 -36.82 -15.73
CA ARG A 235 -27.17 -38.18 -16.09
C ARG A 235 -27.93 -39.27 -15.36
N LEU A 236 -28.13 -39.11 -14.05
CA LEU A 236 -28.92 -40.04 -13.22
C LEU A 236 -30.37 -40.11 -13.66
N MET A 237 -30.98 -38.96 -13.97
CA MET A 237 -32.32 -38.89 -14.49
C MET A 237 -32.47 -39.60 -15.84
N LEU A 238 -31.53 -39.40 -16.75
CA LEU A 238 -31.49 -40.10 -18.05
C LEU A 238 -31.34 -41.62 -17.89
N GLU A 239 -30.53 -42.07 -16.94
CA GLU A 239 -30.30 -43.49 -16.65
C GLU A 239 -31.55 -44.15 -16.04
N LEU A 240 -32.24 -43.48 -15.14
CA LEU A 240 -33.53 -43.91 -14.57
C LEU A 240 -34.63 -43.98 -15.63
N LEU A 241 -34.73 -42.99 -16.54
CA LEU A 241 -35.69 -42.98 -17.63
C LEU A 241 -35.41 -44.12 -18.65
N ARG A 242 -34.18 -44.53 -18.88
CA ARG A 242 -33.83 -45.70 -19.71
C ARG A 242 -34.28 -47.01 -19.08
N ARG A 243 -34.11 -47.18 -17.74
CA ARG A 243 -34.53 -48.37 -17.00
C ARG A 243 -36.08 -48.52 -16.93
N TYR A 244 -36.80 -47.41 -16.99
CA TYR A 244 -38.27 -47.44 -17.02
C TYR A 244 -38.87 -47.63 -18.40
N LYS A 245 -38.10 -47.49 -19.50
CA LYS A 245 -38.57 -47.68 -20.88
C LYS A 245 -38.38 -49.12 -21.40
N ASP A 246 -37.63 -49.98 -20.74
CA ASP A 246 -37.50 -51.39 -21.04
C ASP A 246 -38.02 -52.25 -19.86
N PRO A 247 -39.33 -52.46 -19.73
CA PRO A 247 -39.86 -53.52 -18.87
C PRO A 247 -39.77 -54.83 -19.62
N THR A 248 -38.76 -55.67 -19.35
CA THR A 248 -38.75 -57.09 -19.69
C THR A 248 -39.83 -57.84 -18.93
#